data_79bdef8cf462e921c536c66a809399b3
#
_entry.id   79bdef8cf462e921c536c66a809399b3
#
_cell.length_a   1.000
_cell.length_b   1.000
_cell.length_c   1.000
_cell.angle_alpha   90.00
_cell.angle_beta   90.00
_cell.angle_gamma   90.00
#
_symmetry.space_group_name_H-M   'P 1'
#
loop_
_entity.id
_entity.type
_entity.pdbx_description
1 polymer ?
#
loop_
_entity_poly.entity_id
_entity_poly.type
_entity_poly.pdbx_seq_one_letter_code
_entity_poly.pdbx_strand_id
1 'polypeptide(L)'
;MVHSKSYLGSLALLVAAATGKEMQPNAQVAAELYDSGVIHDQIMENKISQWTRARELGLYNADRYPELGYTACVNGWIEAIPGDRNNTFRCNNIDLYHFLSHAALGDELAEGSSSWGWTSDDGREFVAIGQYQGTAFVEIGSDGRMTYLGRLPAYSLPSFWREIRTYQHYIVIGSEALNHGIQIFDLHKLLDIDPASPVEFTQDDLTSWTRQLLPLGRAHNVVVNEELGYFAAVGGQPRGDPICNSGLNFFDITNPADPISLGCAAGDGYVHDAQCLVYHGPDTRYEGRDICYSYNEDTLTIYDVTDKANVTNIISRISYEGASYTHQGWLLDVTNQEFLVLDDELDELSGAGEASDGFPVTFIWDIRDLENPRQTGSYKSSVRAIDHNQYVIDGLVYQSNYGAGMRVFDLTSIPSDPTGAGVCEVAWIDIYPEDDGLEGGGIIEFLGTWSSYAYFKSGYIFINTIERGAFTVRLTGSECPPTPVCNADNCLRAFRATSIPGRLEESQEFCATYTNSPFHDASVLPEYARRGCSGDAVARASSACACLPTATAAP
;
A
#
# COMPACT_ATOMS: atom_id res chain seq x y z
N MET A 1 -51.78 -52.48 13.32
CA MET A 1 -50.53 -52.04 13.92
C MET A 1 -49.57 -51.69 12.77
N VAL A 2 -49.51 -50.44 12.44
CA VAL A 2 -48.66 -49.97 11.36
C VAL A 2 -47.44 -49.33 12.01
N HIS A 3 -46.23 -49.83 11.74
CA HIS A 3 -44.98 -49.29 12.24
C HIS A 3 -44.48 -48.23 11.25
N SER A 4 -44.52 -46.99 11.72
CA SER A 4 -43.87 -45.87 11.04
C SER A 4 -42.38 -45.92 11.37
N LYS A 5 -41.52 -46.05 10.37
CA LYS A 5 -40.07 -45.84 10.46
C LYS A 5 -39.75 -44.39 10.05
N SER A 6 -39.37 -43.58 11.04
CA SER A 6 -38.81 -42.24 10.81
C SER A 6 -37.36 -42.40 10.33
N TYR A 7 -37.06 -41.88 9.13
CA TYR A 7 -35.71 -41.69 8.65
C TYR A 7 -35.26 -40.28 9.07
N LEU A 8 -34.38 -40.18 10.05
CA LEU A 8 -33.60 -39.00 10.32
C LEU A 8 -32.44 -38.97 9.31
N GLY A 9 -32.55 -38.12 8.30
CA GLY A 9 -31.47 -37.81 7.40
C GLY A 9 -30.52 -36.84 8.10
N SER A 10 -29.32 -37.30 8.45
CA SER A 10 -28.23 -36.44 8.89
C SER A 10 -27.74 -35.63 7.69
N LEU A 11 -28.01 -34.33 7.69
CA LEU A 11 -27.38 -33.37 6.78
C LEU A 11 -25.94 -33.21 7.28
N ALA A 12 -24.98 -33.84 6.63
CA ALA A 12 -23.57 -33.53 6.80
C ALA A 12 -23.31 -32.21 6.09
N LEU A 13 -23.10 -31.13 6.83
CA LEU A 13 -22.48 -29.93 6.29
C LEU A 13 -21.04 -30.33 5.89
N LEU A 14 -20.81 -30.44 4.61
CA LEU A 14 -19.48 -30.39 4.04
C LEU A 14 -18.98 -28.95 4.23
N VAL A 15 -18.25 -28.69 5.29
CA VAL A 15 -17.34 -27.56 5.37
C VAL A 15 -16.26 -27.88 4.34
N ALA A 16 -16.28 -27.22 3.20
CA ALA A 16 -15.14 -27.19 2.31
C ALA A 16 -14.00 -26.56 3.12
N ALA A 17 -13.05 -27.37 3.56
CA ALA A 17 -11.78 -26.84 4.04
C ALA A 17 -11.18 -26.09 2.85
N ALA A 18 -11.07 -24.78 2.94
CA ALA A 18 -10.21 -24.01 2.06
C ALA A 18 -8.82 -24.67 2.20
N THR A 19 -8.30 -25.22 1.13
CA THR A 19 -6.90 -25.67 1.09
C THR A 19 -6.07 -24.39 1.13
N GLY A 20 -5.47 -24.09 2.30
CA GLY A 20 -4.56 -22.97 2.43
C GLY A 20 -3.47 -23.05 1.36
N LYS A 21 -3.04 -21.90 0.89
CA LYS A 21 -2.01 -21.78 -0.14
C LYS A 21 -0.63 -21.52 0.48
N GLU A 22 -0.52 -21.61 1.78
CA GLU A 22 0.76 -21.53 2.49
C GLU A 22 1.68 -22.69 2.08
N MET A 23 2.97 -22.36 1.94
CA MET A 23 4.02 -23.29 1.52
C MET A 23 5.20 -23.25 2.50
N GLN A 24 5.86 -24.39 2.67
CA GLN A 24 7.16 -24.37 3.35
C GLN A 24 8.19 -23.67 2.46
N PRO A 25 9.05 -22.79 3.01
CA PRO A 25 10.11 -22.16 2.25
C PRO A 25 11.01 -23.20 1.60
N ASN A 26 11.36 -22.96 0.34
CA ASN A 26 12.33 -23.80 -0.36
C ASN A 26 13.75 -23.27 -0.07
N ALA A 27 14.47 -23.92 0.83
CA ALA A 27 15.78 -23.48 1.27
C ALA A 27 16.83 -23.32 0.12
N GLN A 28 16.70 -24.11 -0.96
CA GLN A 28 17.59 -23.97 -2.11
C GLN A 28 17.25 -22.72 -2.92
N VAL A 29 15.97 -22.48 -3.19
CA VAL A 29 15.49 -21.29 -3.91
C VAL A 29 15.79 -20.04 -3.08
N ALA A 30 15.51 -20.06 -1.76
CA ALA A 30 15.84 -18.97 -0.87
C ALA A 30 17.32 -18.60 -0.96
N ALA A 31 18.22 -19.58 -0.83
CA ALA A 31 19.67 -19.34 -0.90
C ALA A 31 20.14 -18.83 -2.27
N GLU A 32 19.59 -19.36 -3.37
CA GLU A 32 20.03 -19.02 -4.74
C GLU A 32 19.49 -17.68 -5.23
N LEU A 33 18.26 -17.31 -4.87
CA LEU A 33 17.56 -16.16 -5.43
C LEU A 33 17.40 -15.00 -4.44
N TYR A 34 17.01 -15.29 -3.19
CA TYR A 34 16.67 -14.27 -2.20
C TYR A 34 17.85 -13.92 -1.29
N ASP A 35 18.42 -14.89 -0.57
CA ASP A 35 19.57 -14.64 0.31
C ASP A 35 20.78 -14.10 -0.45
N SER A 36 20.96 -14.55 -1.71
CA SER A 36 22.00 -14.04 -2.61
C SER A 36 21.79 -12.59 -3.06
N GLY A 37 20.56 -12.07 -2.97
CA GLY A 37 20.15 -10.74 -3.43
C GLY A 37 19.80 -10.66 -4.93
N VAL A 38 19.77 -11.77 -5.67
CA VAL A 38 19.52 -11.76 -7.12
C VAL A 38 18.16 -11.14 -7.47
N ILE A 39 17.10 -11.51 -6.75
CA ILE A 39 15.74 -10.94 -6.98
C ILE A 39 15.72 -9.45 -6.64
N HIS A 40 16.30 -9.06 -5.51
CA HIS A 40 16.41 -7.67 -5.11
C HIS A 40 17.15 -6.82 -6.17
N ASP A 41 18.28 -7.27 -6.64
CA ASP A 41 19.06 -6.58 -7.67
C ASP A 41 18.27 -6.42 -8.97
N GLN A 42 17.47 -7.43 -9.37
CA GLN A 42 16.60 -7.36 -10.55
C GLN A 42 15.49 -6.30 -10.39
N ILE A 43 14.84 -6.22 -9.22
CA ILE A 43 13.85 -5.17 -8.93
C ILE A 43 14.50 -3.80 -9.02
N MET A 44 15.67 -3.62 -8.40
CA MET A 44 16.41 -2.36 -8.41
C MET A 44 16.81 -1.92 -9.82
N GLU A 45 17.28 -2.85 -10.65
CA GLU A 45 17.59 -2.58 -12.05
C GLU A 45 16.35 -2.16 -12.84
N ASN A 46 15.20 -2.83 -12.63
CA ASN A 46 13.93 -2.48 -13.26
C ASN A 46 13.47 -1.08 -12.84
N LYS A 47 13.45 -0.77 -11.55
CA LYS A 47 13.08 0.55 -11.01
C LYS A 47 13.97 1.64 -11.63
N ILE A 48 15.29 1.50 -11.57
CA ILE A 48 16.24 2.49 -12.11
C ILE A 48 16.06 2.66 -13.63
N SER A 49 15.83 1.59 -14.37
CA SER A 49 15.60 1.64 -15.82
C SER A 49 14.33 2.41 -16.15
N GLN A 50 13.23 2.14 -15.46
CA GLN A 50 11.94 2.82 -15.66
C GLN A 50 12.02 4.29 -15.27
N TRP A 51 12.65 4.64 -14.14
CA TRP A 51 12.84 6.03 -13.71
C TRP A 51 13.75 6.81 -14.66
N THR A 52 14.80 6.17 -15.19
CA THR A 52 15.64 6.80 -16.23
C THR A 52 14.82 7.13 -17.47
N ARG A 53 14.01 6.18 -17.96
CA ARG A 53 13.10 6.41 -19.08
C ARG A 53 12.08 7.51 -18.79
N ALA A 54 11.50 7.53 -17.59
CA ALA A 54 10.54 8.55 -17.17
C ALA A 54 11.17 9.96 -17.16
N ARG A 55 12.44 10.08 -16.74
CA ARG A 55 13.21 11.33 -16.84
C ARG A 55 13.41 11.76 -18.29
N GLU A 56 13.80 10.85 -19.18
CA GLU A 56 13.96 11.12 -20.61
C GLU A 56 12.65 11.58 -21.26
N LEU A 57 11.51 11.08 -20.81
CA LEU A 57 10.16 11.48 -21.22
C LEU A 57 9.71 12.81 -20.56
N GLY A 58 10.49 13.36 -19.65
CA GLY A 58 10.20 14.60 -18.94
C GLY A 58 9.11 14.49 -17.88
N LEU A 59 8.85 13.28 -17.35
CA LEU A 59 7.85 13.07 -16.28
C LEU A 59 8.30 13.68 -14.95
N TYR A 60 9.58 13.99 -14.78
CA TYR A 60 10.12 14.67 -13.60
C TYR A 60 10.23 16.21 -13.78
N ASN A 61 9.74 16.75 -14.89
CA ASN A 61 9.77 18.20 -15.09
C ASN A 61 8.67 18.87 -14.26
N ALA A 62 9.06 19.62 -13.23
CA ALA A 62 8.15 20.30 -12.31
C ALA A 62 7.21 21.31 -13.02
N ASP A 63 7.59 21.85 -14.20
CA ASP A 63 6.72 22.76 -14.98
C ASP A 63 5.42 22.07 -15.45
N ARG A 64 5.37 20.73 -15.46
CA ARG A 64 4.15 19.96 -15.77
C ARG A 64 3.15 19.94 -14.61
N TYR A 65 3.59 20.24 -13.41
CA TYR A 65 2.88 20.00 -12.17
C TYR A 65 2.68 21.30 -11.38
N PRO A 66 1.78 22.18 -11.86
CA PRO A 66 1.44 23.39 -11.12
C PRO A 66 0.74 23.05 -9.81
N GLU A 67 0.79 23.97 -8.85
CA GLU A 67 0.01 23.85 -7.62
C GLU A 67 -1.48 23.69 -7.95
N LEU A 68 -2.14 22.70 -7.32
CA LEU A 68 -3.57 22.45 -7.48
C LEU A 68 -4.28 22.72 -6.17
N GLY A 69 -5.50 23.27 -6.26
CA GLY A 69 -6.38 23.50 -5.13
C GLY A 69 -7.53 22.49 -5.06
N TYR A 70 -8.49 22.77 -4.18
CA TYR A 70 -9.65 21.91 -4.00
C TYR A 70 -10.40 21.66 -5.31
N THR A 71 -10.63 20.39 -5.60
CA THR A 71 -11.43 19.93 -6.73
C THR A 71 -12.18 18.66 -6.34
N ALA A 72 -13.51 18.70 -6.43
CA ALA A 72 -14.35 17.55 -6.12
C ALA A 72 -14.24 16.47 -7.20
N CYS A 73 -14.37 15.21 -6.79
CA CYS A 73 -14.57 14.08 -7.69
C CYS A 73 -16.02 14.10 -8.22
N VAL A 74 -16.19 14.39 -9.50
CA VAL A 74 -17.49 14.46 -10.14
C VAL A 74 -17.56 13.47 -11.30
N ASN A 75 -18.52 12.54 -11.24
CA ASN A 75 -18.71 11.51 -12.26
C ASN A 75 -17.45 10.69 -12.55
N GLY A 76 -16.63 10.40 -11.53
CA GLY A 76 -15.42 9.62 -11.65
C GLY A 76 -14.17 10.40 -12.06
N TRP A 77 -14.22 11.75 -12.04
CA TRP A 77 -13.11 12.61 -12.46
C TRP A 77 -12.90 13.80 -11.54
N ILE A 78 -11.63 14.10 -11.29
CA ILE A 78 -11.11 15.34 -10.72
C ILE A 78 -10.44 16.10 -11.86
N GLU A 79 -11.12 17.06 -12.47
CA GLU A 79 -10.55 17.95 -13.50
C GLU A 79 -9.97 19.19 -12.80
N ALA A 80 -8.74 19.04 -12.24
CA ALA A 80 -8.13 20.08 -11.42
C ALA A 80 -7.77 21.34 -12.25
N ILE A 81 -7.44 21.16 -13.52
CA ILE A 81 -7.26 22.24 -14.50
C ILE A 81 -8.10 21.89 -15.72
N PRO A 82 -9.14 22.69 -16.04
CA PRO A 82 -10.02 22.43 -17.17
C PRO A 82 -9.30 22.25 -18.50
N GLY A 83 -9.49 21.08 -19.12
CA GLY A 83 -8.90 20.71 -20.41
C GLY A 83 -7.43 20.27 -20.35
N ASP A 84 -6.81 20.21 -19.18
CA ASP A 84 -5.46 19.68 -18.99
C ASP A 84 -5.50 18.23 -18.53
N ARG A 85 -5.17 17.31 -19.44
CA ARG A 85 -5.17 15.88 -19.14
C ARG A 85 -4.13 15.49 -18.07
N ASN A 86 -2.99 16.16 -18.00
CA ASN A 86 -1.95 15.82 -17.02
C ASN A 86 -2.37 16.14 -15.57
N ASN A 87 -3.39 17.00 -15.41
CA ASN A 87 -3.95 17.41 -14.12
C ASN A 87 -5.46 17.04 -14.02
N THR A 88 -5.84 15.95 -14.69
CA THR A 88 -7.18 15.35 -14.65
C THR A 88 -7.03 13.91 -14.18
N PHE A 89 -7.62 13.58 -13.03
CA PHE A 89 -7.43 12.32 -12.31
C PHE A 89 -8.72 11.53 -12.26
N ARG A 90 -8.64 10.22 -12.43
CA ARG A 90 -9.77 9.33 -12.16
C ARG A 90 -9.95 9.19 -10.65
N CYS A 91 -11.19 9.04 -10.20
CA CYS A 91 -11.50 9.00 -8.77
C CYS A 91 -12.81 8.31 -8.45
N ASN A 92 -12.95 7.89 -7.21
CA ASN A 92 -14.21 7.44 -6.63
C ASN A 92 -14.23 7.76 -5.14
N ASN A 93 -15.30 8.40 -4.63
CA ASN A 93 -15.51 8.72 -3.23
C ASN A 93 -14.32 9.43 -2.54
N ILE A 94 -13.57 10.26 -3.28
CA ILE A 94 -12.43 11.00 -2.76
C ILE A 94 -12.30 12.34 -3.49
N ASP A 95 -12.06 13.42 -2.76
CA ASP A 95 -11.84 14.76 -3.30
C ASP A 95 -10.36 15.15 -3.15
N LEU A 96 -9.83 15.88 -4.13
CA LEU A 96 -8.54 16.54 -4.05
C LEU A 96 -8.67 17.84 -3.26
N TYR A 97 -7.76 18.06 -2.30
CA TYR A 97 -7.70 19.31 -1.55
C TYR A 97 -6.51 20.19 -1.93
N HIS A 98 -5.34 19.58 -2.10
CA HIS A 98 -4.15 20.31 -2.50
C HIS A 98 -3.13 19.41 -3.17
N PHE A 99 -2.28 20.00 -4.01
CA PHE A 99 -1.10 19.36 -4.58
C PHE A 99 0.06 20.37 -4.65
N LEU A 100 1.25 19.91 -4.27
CA LEU A 100 2.53 20.59 -4.46
C LEU A 100 3.53 19.67 -5.14
N SER A 101 4.24 20.19 -6.16
CA SER A 101 5.33 19.42 -6.79
C SER A 101 6.52 19.24 -5.84
N HIS A 102 7.38 18.24 -6.10
CA HIS A 102 8.61 18.06 -5.31
C HIS A 102 9.52 19.29 -5.35
N ALA A 103 9.57 19.98 -6.46
CA ALA A 103 10.33 21.24 -6.58
C ALA A 103 9.75 22.34 -5.67
N ALA A 104 8.41 22.45 -5.57
CA ALA A 104 7.76 23.37 -4.62
C ALA A 104 8.00 22.96 -3.16
N LEU A 105 8.32 21.69 -2.91
CA LEU A 105 8.72 21.13 -1.62
C LEU A 105 10.24 21.12 -1.40
N GLY A 106 10.99 21.87 -2.22
CA GLY A 106 12.41 22.13 -2.05
C GLY A 106 13.37 21.09 -2.63
N ASP A 107 12.90 20.10 -3.42
CA ASP A 107 13.76 19.15 -4.13
C ASP A 107 13.67 19.34 -5.65
N GLU A 108 14.69 19.98 -6.22
CA GLU A 108 14.75 20.25 -7.67
C GLU A 108 14.95 18.99 -8.52
N LEU A 109 15.43 17.88 -7.93
CA LEU A 109 15.58 16.60 -8.62
C LEU A 109 14.27 15.83 -8.70
N ALA A 110 13.27 16.30 -7.96
CA ALA A 110 11.88 15.90 -8.07
C ALA A 110 11.63 14.38 -7.94
N GLU A 111 12.15 13.77 -6.85
CA GLU A 111 11.85 12.37 -6.56
C GLU A 111 11.37 12.19 -5.13
N GLY A 112 10.20 11.55 -4.97
CA GLY A 112 9.63 11.19 -3.68
C GLY A 112 9.74 9.73 -3.35
N SER A 113 9.63 9.43 -2.05
CA SER A 113 9.61 8.09 -1.49
C SER A 113 8.62 8.00 -0.32
N SER A 114 8.99 7.40 0.81
CA SER A 114 8.12 7.28 1.96
C SER A 114 7.74 8.63 2.58
N SER A 115 6.68 8.64 3.35
CA SER A 115 6.21 9.79 4.11
C SER A 115 5.54 9.34 5.39
N TRP A 116 5.59 10.20 6.43
CA TRP A 116 4.88 9.91 7.67
C TRP A 116 4.37 11.19 8.33
N GLY A 117 3.17 11.10 8.92
CA GLY A 117 2.52 12.23 9.58
C GLY A 117 2.75 12.29 11.08
N TRP A 118 2.55 13.47 11.64
CA TRP A 118 2.54 13.74 13.07
C TRP A 118 1.46 14.76 13.42
N THR A 119 0.78 14.55 14.54
CA THR A 119 -0.16 15.52 15.10
C THR A 119 0.39 16.05 16.40
N SER A 120 0.55 17.37 16.50
CA SER A 120 1.04 18.03 17.70
C SER A 120 0.00 18.05 18.83
N ASP A 121 0.42 18.38 20.05
CA ASP A 121 -0.45 18.43 21.23
C ASP A 121 -1.60 19.45 21.10
N ASP A 122 -1.40 20.52 20.32
CA ASP A 122 -2.42 21.53 20.02
C ASP A 122 -3.30 21.15 18.80
N GLY A 123 -3.09 19.97 18.23
CA GLY A 123 -3.90 19.39 17.16
C GLY A 123 -3.54 19.83 15.75
N ARG A 124 -2.39 20.48 15.53
CA ARG A 124 -1.84 20.77 14.20
C ARG A 124 -1.26 19.50 13.59
N GLU A 125 -1.42 19.35 12.29
CA GLU A 125 -1.05 18.15 11.54
C GLU A 125 0.11 18.44 10.58
N PHE A 126 1.16 17.62 10.66
CA PHE A 126 2.39 17.79 9.90
C PHE A 126 2.76 16.50 9.17
N VAL A 127 3.44 16.63 8.05
CA VAL A 127 4.01 15.51 7.30
C VAL A 127 5.49 15.73 7.05
N ALA A 128 6.27 14.70 7.30
CA ALA A 128 7.62 14.57 6.80
C ALA A 128 7.60 13.75 5.52
N ILE A 129 8.21 14.29 4.47
CA ILE A 129 8.14 13.80 3.10
C ILE A 129 9.54 13.39 2.67
N GLY A 130 9.73 12.08 2.43
CA GLY A 130 10.97 11.57 1.88
C GLY A 130 11.15 12.03 0.44
N GLN A 131 12.30 12.65 0.18
CA GLN A 131 12.72 13.10 -1.16
C GLN A 131 14.14 12.63 -1.43
N TYR A 132 14.57 12.69 -2.69
CA TYR A 132 15.88 12.21 -3.14
C TYR A 132 17.06 12.82 -2.38
N GLN A 133 16.98 14.14 -2.06
CA GLN A 133 18.06 14.88 -1.40
C GLN A 133 17.86 15.07 0.10
N GLY A 134 16.76 14.60 0.68
CA GLY A 134 16.47 14.76 2.12
C GLY A 134 15.02 14.58 2.47
N THR A 135 14.57 15.27 3.49
CA THR A 135 13.19 15.22 4.01
C THR A 135 12.60 16.62 4.01
N ALA A 136 11.48 16.81 3.33
CA ALA A 136 10.71 18.05 3.40
C ALA A 136 9.66 17.98 4.52
N PHE A 137 9.23 19.13 5.02
CA PHE A 137 8.21 19.25 6.04
C PHE A 137 7.09 20.18 5.59
N VAL A 138 5.85 19.74 5.77
CA VAL A 138 4.65 20.55 5.53
C VAL A 138 3.73 20.51 6.73
N GLU A 139 2.94 21.55 6.92
CA GLU A 139 1.76 21.57 7.77
C GLU A 139 0.52 21.44 6.89
N ILE A 140 -0.44 20.63 7.33
CA ILE A 140 -1.76 20.51 6.69
C ILE A 140 -2.73 21.41 7.43
N GLY A 141 -3.21 22.44 6.74
CA GLY A 141 -4.19 23.39 7.29
C GLY A 141 -5.57 22.75 7.46
N SER A 142 -6.42 23.44 8.22
CA SER A 142 -7.82 23.03 8.43
C SER A 142 -8.67 22.97 7.15
N ASP A 143 -8.18 23.56 6.06
CA ASP A 143 -8.75 23.53 4.72
C ASP A 143 -8.11 22.46 3.81
N GLY A 144 -7.21 21.63 4.35
CA GLY A 144 -6.49 20.58 3.64
C GLY A 144 -5.31 21.05 2.79
N ARG A 145 -4.97 22.34 2.83
CA ARG A 145 -3.82 22.85 2.08
C ARG A 145 -2.53 22.54 2.82
N MET A 146 -1.53 22.12 2.06
CA MET A 146 -0.16 21.98 2.54
C MET A 146 0.54 23.34 2.57
N THR A 147 1.22 23.62 3.66
CA THR A 147 2.12 24.75 3.82
C THR A 147 3.55 24.24 3.97
N TYR A 148 4.43 24.54 3.02
CA TYR A 148 5.84 24.13 3.11
C TYR A 148 6.56 24.91 4.22
N LEU A 149 7.19 24.19 5.14
CA LEU A 149 7.87 24.76 6.30
C LEU A 149 9.39 24.71 6.17
N GLY A 150 9.92 23.84 5.35
CA GLY A 150 11.34 23.69 5.17
C GLY A 150 11.77 22.25 4.94
N ARG A 151 13.07 22.01 5.02
CA ARG A 151 13.65 20.71 4.74
C ARG A 151 14.86 20.39 5.61
N LEU A 152 15.09 19.10 5.84
CA LEU A 152 16.30 18.54 6.42
C LEU A 152 17.08 17.82 5.32
N PRO A 153 18.26 18.32 4.90
CA PRO A 153 19.12 17.64 3.92
C PRO A 153 19.57 16.26 4.42
N ALA A 154 19.81 15.34 3.49
CA ALA A 154 20.25 13.98 3.83
C ALA A 154 21.65 13.91 4.45
N TYR A 155 22.52 14.90 4.16
CA TYR A 155 23.95 14.92 4.55
C TYR A 155 24.72 13.65 4.13
N SER A 156 24.22 12.95 3.12
CA SER A 156 24.81 11.81 2.44
C SER A 156 24.66 11.97 0.93
N LEU A 157 25.07 10.96 0.16
CA LEU A 157 24.67 10.89 -1.24
C LEU A 157 23.13 10.83 -1.33
N PRO A 158 22.55 11.41 -2.39
CA PRO A 158 21.11 11.26 -2.65
C PRO A 158 20.70 9.80 -2.78
N SER A 159 19.45 9.50 -2.43
CA SER A 159 18.89 8.14 -2.55
C SER A 159 17.40 8.19 -2.83
N PHE A 160 16.94 7.28 -3.69
CA PHE A 160 15.52 7.06 -3.97
C PHE A 160 14.80 6.47 -2.76
N TRP A 161 15.48 5.66 -1.95
CA TRP A 161 14.91 4.97 -0.80
C TRP A 161 15.19 5.74 0.47
N ARG A 162 14.12 6.25 1.04
CA ARG A 162 14.10 6.93 2.33
C ARG A 162 12.83 6.52 3.06
N GLU A 163 13.00 5.90 4.21
CA GLU A 163 11.88 5.51 5.06
C GLU A 163 11.80 6.43 6.28
N ILE A 164 10.58 6.71 6.71
CA ILE A 164 10.26 7.68 7.73
C ILE A 164 9.17 7.13 8.65
N ARG A 165 9.42 7.17 9.97
CA ARG A 165 8.44 6.83 11.02
C ARG A 165 8.54 7.82 12.18
N THR A 166 7.45 8.00 12.91
CA THR A 166 7.45 8.82 14.13
C THR A 166 7.63 7.96 15.37
N TYR A 167 8.25 8.56 16.39
CA TYR A 167 8.24 8.15 17.77
C TYR A 167 7.90 9.38 18.62
N GLN A 168 6.69 9.42 19.20
CA GLN A 168 6.16 10.61 19.89
C GLN A 168 6.21 11.85 18.98
N HIS A 169 7.00 12.88 19.35
CA HIS A 169 7.23 14.07 18.54
C HIS A 169 8.58 14.05 17.80
N TYR A 170 9.24 12.92 17.74
CA TYR A 170 10.45 12.72 16.95
C TYR A 170 10.16 11.96 15.67
N ILE A 171 10.96 12.25 14.65
CA ILE A 171 10.94 11.49 13.41
C ILE A 171 12.23 10.71 13.27
N VAL A 172 12.11 9.45 12.89
CA VAL A 172 13.20 8.51 12.63
C VAL A 172 13.29 8.34 11.12
N ILE A 173 14.44 8.69 10.54
CA ILE A 173 14.66 8.70 9.09
C ILE A 173 15.81 7.76 8.75
N GLY A 174 15.50 6.71 7.99
CA GLY A 174 16.44 5.78 7.38
C GLY A 174 16.66 6.06 5.90
N SER A 175 17.74 5.53 5.32
CA SER A 175 17.97 5.58 3.88
C SER A 175 18.96 4.50 3.45
N GLU A 176 18.87 4.07 2.21
CA GLU A 176 19.86 3.19 1.59
C GLU A 176 21.14 3.91 1.13
N ALA A 177 21.20 5.22 1.23
CA ALA A 177 22.40 5.96 0.89
C ALA A 177 23.60 5.55 1.77
N LEU A 178 24.75 5.37 1.13
CA LEU A 178 25.99 5.07 1.84
C LEU A 178 26.30 6.16 2.90
N ASN A 179 26.55 5.73 4.13
CA ASN A 179 26.83 6.58 5.29
C ASN A 179 25.69 7.53 5.69
N HIS A 180 24.46 7.27 5.27
CA HIS A 180 23.32 8.08 5.73
C HIS A 180 23.10 7.88 7.24
N GLY A 181 23.06 6.62 7.71
CA GLY A 181 22.69 6.30 9.09
C GLY A 181 21.21 6.48 9.37
N ILE A 182 20.89 6.64 10.66
CA ILE A 182 19.54 7.03 11.11
C ILE A 182 19.61 8.45 11.65
N GLN A 183 18.83 9.34 11.08
CA GLN A 183 18.64 10.71 11.56
C GLN A 183 17.39 10.74 12.46
N ILE A 184 17.50 11.35 13.63
CA ILE A 184 16.37 11.62 14.53
C ILE A 184 16.23 13.14 14.66
N PHE A 185 15.01 13.64 14.35
CA PHE A 185 14.71 15.06 14.34
C PHE A 185 13.49 15.36 15.21
N ASP A 186 13.52 16.43 15.97
CA ASP A 186 12.42 16.87 16.84
C ASP A 186 11.43 17.74 16.04
N LEU A 187 10.22 17.22 15.84
CA LEU A 187 9.14 17.87 15.09
C LEU A 187 8.58 19.11 15.80
N HIS A 188 8.80 19.31 17.09
CA HIS A 188 8.46 20.56 17.77
C HIS A 188 9.15 21.78 17.14
N LYS A 189 10.29 21.59 16.47
CA LYS A 189 10.97 22.67 15.74
C LYS A 189 10.14 23.24 14.58
N LEU A 190 9.11 22.51 14.12
CA LEU A 190 8.21 22.96 13.07
C LEU A 190 7.13 23.94 13.57
N LEU A 191 6.83 23.93 14.88
CA LEU A 191 5.69 24.65 15.46
C LEU A 191 5.81 26.18 15.34
N ASP A 192 7.04 26.70 15.37
CA ASP A 192 7.32 28.14 15.38
C ASP A 192 7.85 28.67 14.04
N ILE A 193 7.81 27.88 12.97
CA ILE A 193 8.29 28.32 11.66
C ILE A 193 7.31 29.31 11.03
N ASP A 194 7.83 30.45 10.58
CA ASP A 194 7.09 31.36 9.72
C ASP A 194 7.02 30.78 8.30
N PRO A 195 5.83 30.44 7.77
CA PRO A 195 5.69 29.90 6.42
C PRO A 195 6.22 30.80 5.30
N ALA A 196 6.32 32.11 5.57
CA ALA A 196 6.93 33.05 4.62
C ALA A 196 8.47 32.92 4.53
N SER A 197 9.07 32.16 5.43
CA SER A 197 10.51 31.96 5.54
C SER A 197 10.83 30.49 5.88
N PRO A 198 10.58 29.54 4.95
CA PRO A 198 10.88 28.13 5.16
C PRO A 198 12.35 27.91 5.53
N VAL A 199 12.60 26.93 6.42
CA VAL A 199 13.92 26.70 7.01
C VAL A 199 14.64 25.53 6.34
N GLU A 200 15.90 25.74 5.93
CA GLU A 200 16.79 24.62 5.67
C GLU A 200 17.53 24.26 6.96
N PHE A 201 17.17 23.11 7.54
CA PHE A 201 17.76 22.63 8.80
C PHE A 201 19.19 22.16 8.57
N THR A 202 19.98 22.21 9.63
CA THR A 202 21.39 21.81 9.63
C THR A 202 21.60 20.52 10.43
N GLN A 203 22.81 19.98 10.40
CA GLN A 203 23.17 18.82 11.24
C GLN A 203 23.03 19.12 12.74
N ASP A 204 23.23 20.38 13.13
CA ASP A 204 23.10 20.82 14.52
C ASP A 204 21.63 20.83 14.99
N ASP A 205 20.69 20.75 14.06
CA ASP A 205 19.25 20.65 14.38
C ASP A 205 18.80 19.22 14.63
N LEU A 206 19.60 18.23 14.29
CA LEU A 206 19.30 16.82 14.58
C LEU A 206 19.35 16.58 16.09
N THR A 207 18.39 15.82 16.61
CA THR A 207 18.40 15.31 17.98
C THR A 207 19.51 14.30 18.15
N SER A 208 19.66 13.40 17.17
CA SER A 208 20.79 12.48 17.07
C SER A 208 20.99 12.02 15.64
N TRP A 209 22.18 11.47 15.37
CA TRP A 209 22.53 10.91 14.07
C TRP A 209 23.41 9.66 14.26
N THR A 210 22.79 8.48 14.12
CA THR A 210 23.45 7.19 14.36
C THR A 210 23.87 6.56 13.03
N ARG A 211 25.16 6.46 12.77
CA ARG A 211 25.75 5.79 11.59
C ARG A 211 26.48 4.51 11.93
N GLN A 212 26.85 4.35 13.18
CA GLN A 212 27.51 3.15 13.69
C GLN A 212 26.47 2.04 13.89
N LEU A 213 26.92 0.81 13.85
CA LEU A 213 26.08 -0.39 14.02
C LEU A 213 25.04 -0.61 12.90
N LEU A 214 25.24 0.04 11.75
CA LEU A 214 24.49 -0.22 10.52
C LEU A 214 25.46 -0.62 9.41
N PRO A 215 25.15 -1.62 8.57
CA PRO A 215 25.99 -2.00 7.45
C PRO A 215 26.24 -0.80 6.54
N LEU A 216 27.47 -0.34 6.45
CA LEU A 216 27.86 0.86 5.70
C LEU A 216 26.99 2.11 5.97
N GLY A 217 26.29 2.18 7.13
CA GLY A 217 25.34 3.24 7.46
C GLY A 217 24.07 3.23 6.60
N ARG A 218 23.65 2.06 6.12
CA ARG A 218 22.47 1.89 5.23
C ARG A 218 21.35 1.15 5.96
N ALA A 219 20.11 1.57 5.70
CA ALA A 219 18.90 0.85 6.08
C ALA A 219 17.87 1.02 4.96
N HIS A 220 17.18 -0.05 4.59
CA HIS A 220 16.09 0.01 3.62
C HIS A 220 14.87 0.64 4.28
N ASN A 221 14.48 0.10 5.43
CA ASN A 221 13.29 0.53 6.15
C ASN A 221 13.58 0.81 7.64
N VAL A 222 12.68 1.52 8.32
CA VAL A 222 12.67 1.74 9.77
C VAL A 222 11.31 1.38 10.33
N VAL A 223 11.30 0.58 11.39
CA VAL A 223 10.11 0.09 12.09
C VAL A 223 10.14 0.62 13.52
N VAL A 224 9.08 1.29 13.97
CA VAL A 224 9.02 1.86 15.31
C VAL A 224 7.99 1.10 16.15
N ASN A 225 8.40 0.66 17.35
CA ASN A 225 7.50 0.24 18.41
C ASN A 225 7.41 1.37 19.44
N GLU A 226 6.31 2.12 19.37
CA GLU A 226 6.12 3.31 20.20
C GLU A 226 5.87 2.95 21.68
N GLU A 227 5.19 1.83 21.94
CA GLU A 227 4.88 1.37 23.30
C GLU A 227 6.14 0.99 24.09
N LEU A 228 7.08 0.31 23.44
CA LEU A 228 8.33 -0.16 24.06
C LEU A 228 9.50 0.80 23.85
N GLY A 229 9.34 1.87 23.08
CA GLY A 229 10.33 2.93 22.89
C GLY A 229 11.58 2.49 22.13
N TYR A 230 11.43 1.76 21.04
CA TYR A 230 12.54 1.38 20.18
C TYR A 230 12.20 1.51 18.69
N PHE A 231 13.23 1.55 17.87
CA PHE A 231 13.10 1.27 16.43
C PHE A 231 13.97 0.09 16.02
N ALA A 232 13.58 -0.57 14.91
CA ALA A 232 14.43 -1.49 14.18
C ALA A 232 14.78 -0.88 12.82
N ALA A 233 16.07 -0.89 12.48
CA ALA A 233 16.54 -0.62 11.13
C ALA A 233 16.63 -1.97 10.40
N VAL A 234 16.01 -2.10 9.23
CA VAL A 234 15.91 -3.36 8.47
C VAL A 234 16.50 -3.20 7.07
N GLY A 235 16.76 -4.31 6.40
CA GLY A 235 17.25 -4.32 5.02
C GLY A 235 18.62 -3.68 4.81
N GLY A 236 19.47 -3.69 5.83
CA GLY A 236 20.82 -3.12 5.73
C GLY A 236 21.66 -3.82 4.65
N GLN A 237 22.40 -3.05 3.87
CA GLN A 237 23.24 -3.56 2.78
C GLN A 237 24.74 -3.32 3.07
N PRO A 238 25.68 -4.22 2.68
CA PRO A 238 25.46 -5.42 1.87
C PRO A 238 24.87 -6.58 2.67
N ARG A 239 24.21 -7.51 1.98
CA ARG A 239 23.74 -8.77 2.57
C ARG A 239 24.90 -9.58 3.13
N GLY A 240 24.65 -10.35 4.18
CA GLY A 240 25.68 -11.14 4.85
C GLY A 240 26.66 -10.31 5.71
N ASP A 241 26.40 -9.00 5.90
CA ASP A 241 27.17 -8.18 6.83
C ASP A 241 27.02 -8.72 8.27
N PRO A 242 28.11 -8.85 9.04
CA PRO A 242 28.04 -9.35 10.42
C PRO A 242 27.21 -8.48 11.36
N ILE A 243 26.92 -7.24 10.97
CA ILE A 243 25.96 -6.39 11.69
C ILE A 243 24.56 -6.80 11.27
N CYS A 244 23.97 -7.75 11.93
CA CYS A 244 22.58 -8.17 11.77
C CYS A 244 22.19 -8.90 10.47
N ASN A 245 23.09 -9.25 9.57
CA ASN A 245 22.79 -10.02 8.35
C ASN A 245 21.58 -9.47 7.56
N SER A 246 21.41 -8.14 7.51
CA SER A 246 20.28 -7.42 6.89
C SER A 246 18.90 -7.63 7.57
N GLY A 247 18.86 -8.25 8.75
CA GLY A 247 17.66 -8.48 9.55
C GLY A 247 17.21 -7.27 10.37
N LEU A 248 16.45 -7.53 11.44
CA LEU A 248 15.93 -6.50 12.35
C LEU A 248 17.03 -6.05 13.33
N ASN A 249 17.57 -4.87 13.18
CA ASN A 249 18.60 -4.29 14.04
C ASN A 249 17.99 -3.26 14.99
N PHE A 250 17.87 -3.59 16.28
CA PHE A 250 17.09 -2.86 17.28
C PHE A 250 17.87 -1.78 18.03
N PHE A 251 17.23 -0.62 18.23
CA PHE A 251 17.78 0.53 18.95
C PHE A 251 16.75 1.09 19.93
N ASP A 252 17.11 1.19 21.21
CA ASP A 252 16.35 1.93 22.21
C ASP A 252 16.39 3.42 21.88
N ILE A 253 15.21 4.05 21.83
CA ILE A 253 15.01 5.49 21.63
C ILE A 253 14.16 6.12 22.75
N THR A 254 14.06 5.50 23.90
CA THR A 254 13.47 6.14 25.08
C THR A 254 14.18 7.45 25.42
N ASN A 255 15.47 7.57 25.07
CA ASN A 255 16.21 8.81 24.96
C ASN A 255 16.63 9.05 23.50
N PRO A 256 15.84 9.79 22.69
CA PRO A 256 16.13 10.00 21.26
C PRO A 256 17.46 10.71 20.97
N ALA A 257 18.04 11.40 21.98
CA ALA A 257 19.34 12.05 21.83
C ALA A 257 20.53 11.08 21.89
N ASP A 258 20.34 9.86 22.42
CA ASP A 258 21.39 8.85 22.57
C ASP A 258 20.84 7.44 22.35
N PRO A 259 20.52 7.06 21.10
CA PRO A 259 20.02 5.73 20.78
C PRO A 259 21.03 4.63 21.13
N ILE A 260 20.56 3.56 21.78
CA ILE A 260 21.40 2.46 22.26
C ILE A 260 21.02 1.17 21.53
N SER A 261 21.99 0.43 20.98
CA SER A 261 21.74 -0.88 20.40
C SER A 261 21.22 -1.87 21.42
N LEU A 262 20.11 -2.51 21.10
CA LEU A 262 19.46 -3.55 21.91
C LEU A 262 19.82 -4.98 21.45
N GLY A 263 20.31 -5.11 20.23
CA GLY A 263 20.57 -6.42 19.62
C GLY A 263 19.92 -6.57 18.25
N CYS A 264 19.74 -7.80 17.81
CA CYS A 264 19.48 -8.10 16.42
C CYS A 264 18.72 -9.42 16.24
N ALA A 265 17.78 -9.46 15.29
CA ALA A 265 17.14 -10.69 14.79
C ALA A 265 17.62 -10.94 13.35
N ALA A 266 18.58 -11.85 13.19
CA ALA A 266 19.27 -12.12 11.93
C ALA A 266 18.93 -13.50 11.32
N GLY A 267 17.99 -14.23 11.94
CA GLY A 267 17.78 -15.66 11.66
C GLY A 267 17.21 -15.99 10.29
N ASP A 268 16.57 -15.02 9.64
CA ASP A 268 15.97 -15.16 8.32
C ASP A 268 16.64 -14.28 7.24
N GLY A 269 17.81 -13.71 7.54
CA GLY A 269 18.51 -12.87 6.57
C GLY A 269 17.85 -11.51 6.36
N TYR A 270 17.71 -11.13 5.10
CA TYR A 270 17.18 -9.83 4.70
C TYR A 270 15.71 -9.67 5.09
N VAL A 271 15.42 -8.60 5.82
CA VAL A 271 14.06 -8.15 6.13
C VAL A 271 13.78 -6.89 5.32
N HIS A 272 12.77 -6.94 4.46
CA HIS A 272 12.37 -5.78 3.65
C HIS A 272 11.61 -4.76 4.51
N ASP A 273 10.53 -5.20 5.18
CA ASP A 273 9.75 -4.41 6.12
C ASP A 273 9.26 -5.29 7.28
N ALA A 274 8.76 -4.67 8.34
CA ALA A 274 8.16 -5.38 9.46
C ALA A 274 7.16 -4.49 10.22
N GLN A 275 6.28 -5.14 10.99
CA GLN A 275 5.47 -4.51 12.02
C GLN A 275 5.78 -5.17 13.36
N CYS A 276 6.29 -4.40 14.33
CA CYS A 276 6.68 -4.89 15.65
C CYS A 276 5.79 -4.29 16.75
N LEU A 277 5.14 -5.12 17.55
CA LEU A 277 4.11 -4.71 18.52
C LEU A 277 4.14 -5.62 19.74
N VAL A 278 3.64 -5.09 20.87
CA VAL A 278 3.24 -5.95 21.98
C VAL A 278 2.04 -6.79 21.55
N TYR A 279 2.14 -8.10 21.74
CA TYR A 279 1.11 -9.03 21.31
C TYR A 279 -0.10 -9.04 22.25
N HIS A 280 -1.29 -8.84 21.69
CA HIS A 280 -2.59 -8.88 22.34
C HIS A 280 -3.59 -9.72 21.55
N GLY A 281 -3.11 -10.70 20.82
CA GLY A 281 -3.94 -11.59 20.01
C GLY A 281 -4.42 -12.84 20.78
N PRO A 282 -5.14 -13.74 20.11
CA PRO A 282 -5.74 -14.90 20.75
C PRO A 282 -4.77 -16.03 21.15
N ASP A 283 -3.51 -15.98 20.65
CA ASP A 283 -2.50 -16.98 21.01
C ASP A 283 -1.90 -16.71 22.39
N THR A 284 -2.50 -17.26 23.41
CA THR A 284 -2.13 -17.01 24.82
C THR A 284 -0.70 -17.42 25.17
N ARG A 285 0.01 -18.15 24.30
CA ARG A 285 1.45 -18.49 24.49
C ARG A 285 2.34 -17.26 24.41
N TYR A 286 1.87 -16.23 23.70
CA TYR A 286 2.64 -15.04 23.36
C TYR A 286 2.07 -13.74 23.93
N GLU A 287 0.99 -13.82 24.72
CA GLU A 287 0.37 -12.63 25.35
C GLU A 287 1.41 -11.76 26.09
N GLY A 288 1.42 -10.46 25.76
CA GLY A 288 2.32 -9.48 26.33
C GLY A 288 3.78 -9.57 25.86
N ARG A 289 4.11 -10.45 24.91
CA ARG A 289 5.42 -10.52 24.28
C ARG A 289 5.57 -9.49 23.16
N ASP A 290 6.79 -9.11 22.88
CA ASP A 290 7.13 -8.25 21.76
C ASP A 290 7.30 -9.12 20.51
N ILE A 291 6.39 -8.98 19.55
CA ILE A 291 6.33 -9.79 18.32
C ILE A 291 6.58 -8.91 17.11
N CYS A 292 7.47 -9.36 16.22
CA CYS A 292 7.66 -8.75 14.90
C CYS A 292 7.12 -9.68 13.80
N TYR A 293 6.25 -9.14 12.97
CA TYR A 293 5.79 -9.71 11.71
C TYR A 293 6.67 -9.13 10.61
N SER A 294 7.53 -9.97 10.03
CA SER A 294 8.56 -9.55 9.08
C SER A 294 8.27 -10.09 7.69
N TYR A 295 8.50 -9.26 6.69
CA TYR A 295 8.28 -9.52 5.27
C TYR A 295 9.66 -9.62 4.61
N ASN A 296 10.03 -10.85 4.22
CA ASN A 296 11.41 -11.20 3.92
C ASN A 296 11.56 -11.70 2.47
N GLU A 297 10.99 -10.97 1.51
CA GLU A 297 11.07 -11.28 0.07
C GLU A 297 10.36 -12.59 -0.35
N ASP A 298 10.59 -13.73 0.31
CA ASP A 298 9.95 -15.02 0.01
C ASP A 298 9.08 -15.56 1.15
N THR A 299 9.05 -14.88 2.31
CA THR A 299 8.35 -15.38 3.51
C THR A 299 7.71 -14.29 4.34
N LEU A 300 6.59 -14.66 4.98
CA LEU A 300 6.14 -14.06 6.23
C LEU A 300 6.87 -14.77 7.38
N THR A 301 7.68 -14.03 8.12
CA THR A 301 8.43 -14.56 9.27
C THR A 301 8.03 -13.85 10.56
N ILE A 302 7.57 -14.63 11.55
CA ILE A 302 7.11 -14.12 12.84
C ILE A 302 8.19 -14.41 13.89
N TYR A 303 8.67 -13.35 14.55
CA TYR A 303 9.69 -13.42 15.59
C TYR A 303 9.14 -13.07 16.97
N ASP A 304 9.56 -13.79 18.01
CA ASP A 304 9.54 -13.30 19.39
C ASP A 304 10.83 -12.52 19.66
N VAL A 305 10.71 -11.21 19.73
CA VAL A 305 11.85 -10.29 19.96
C VAL A 305 11.86 -9.70 21.37
N THR A 306 11.18 -10.33 22.31
CA THR A 306 11.10 -9.88 23.71
C THR A 306 12.50 -9.73 24.34
N ASP A 307 13.42 -10.65 24.05
CA ASP A 307 14.85 -10.53 24.40
C ASP A 307 15.68 -10.18 23.15
N LYS A 308 15.77 -8.89 22.83
CA LYS A 308 16.46 -8.38 21.64
C LYS A 308 17.94 -8.69 21.58
N ALA A 309 18.56 -8.92 22.73
CA ALA A 309 19.99 -9.27 22.81
C ALA A 309 20.29 -10.72 22.37
N ASN A 310 19.27 -11.59 22.41
CA ASN A 310 19.38 -13.01 22.09
C ASN A 310 18.21 -13.51 21.27
N VAL A 311 17.86 -12.79 20.18
CA VAL A 311 16.77 -13.23 19.29
C VAL A 311 17.20 -14.47 18.52
N THR A 312 16.80 -15.63 19.00
CA THR A 312 16.98 -16.92 18.33
C THR A 312 15.66 -17.58 17.97
N ASN A 313 14.53 -16.98 18.41
CA ASN A 313 13.23 -17.60 18.32
C ASN A 313 12.44 -17.05 17.14
N ILE A 314 12.53 -17.74 15.99
CA ILE A 314 11.54 -17.64 14.92
C ILE A 314 10.36 -18.49 15.34
N ILE A 315 9.18 -17.87 15.56
CA ILE A 315 7.94 -18.57 15.91
C ILE A 315 7.45 -19.36 14.70
N SER A 316 7.40 -18.69 13.54
CA SER A 316 7.06 -19.33 12.25
C SER A 316 7.76 -18.63 11.10
N ARG A 317 8.00 -19.37 10.03
CA ARG A 317 8.53 -18.91 8.76
C ARG A 317 7.80 -19.64 7.65
N ILE A 318 7.02 -18.92 6.86
CA ILE A 318 6.10 -19.51 5.92
C ILE A 318 6.12 -18.73 4.60
N SER A 319 6.10 -19.43 3.48
CA SER A 319 5.93 -18.90 2.13
C SER A 319 4.51 -19.17 1.63
N TYR A 320 4.19 -18.76 0.41
CA TYR A 320 2.89 -18.97 -0.21
C TYR A 320 3.01 -19.19 -1.73
N GLU A 321 1.92 -19.68 -2.33
CA GLU A 321 1.88 -19.90 -3.77
C GLU A 321 1.96 -18.57 -4.51
N GLY A 322 2.98 -18.40 -5.36
CA GLY A 322 3.21 -17.18 -6.13
C GLY A 322 4.14 -16.17 -5.48
N ALA A 323 4.67 -16.45 -4.27
CA ALA A 323 5.64 -15.56 -3.62
C ALA A 323 6.79 -15.21 -4.58
N SER A 324 6.98 -13.92 -4.81
CA SER A 324 7.96 -13.35 -5.73
C SER A 324 8.84 -12.31 -5.05
N TYR A 325 8.22 -11.38 -4.30
CA TYR A 325 8.90 -10.42 -3.45
C TYR A 325 7.96 -9.94 -2.33
N THR A 326 7.81 -10.79 -1.29
CA THR A 326 7.02 -10.46 -0.09
C THR A 326 7.51 -9.14 0.49
N HIS A 327 6.71 -8.09 0.31
CA HIS A 327 7.16 -6.70 0.44
C HIS A 327 6.75 -6.08 1.76
N GLN A 328 5.45 -5.99 2.04
CA GLN A 328 4.91 -5.39 3.25
C GLN A 328 3.62 -6.11 3.68
N GLY A 329 3.22 -5.92 4.90
CA GLY A 329 1.91 -6.31 5.41
C GLY A 329 1.52 -5.47 6.62
N TRP A 330 0.26 -5.53 6.99
CA TRP A 330 -0.28 -4.78 8.12
C TRP A 330 -1.35 -5.56 8.86
N LEU A 331 -1.36 -5.48 10.18
CA LEU A 331 -2.40 -6.08 11.01
C LEU A 331 -3.75 -5.39 10.79
N LEU A 332 -4.83 -6.15 10.75
CA LEU A 332 -6.17 -5.59 10.67
C LEU A 332 -6.55 -4.82 11.93
N ASP A 333 -6.13 -5.33 13.08
CA ASP A 333 -6.35 -4.71 14.40
C ASP A 333 -5.11 -4.95 15.27
N VAL A 334 -4.43 -3.88 15.65
CA VAL A 334 -3.23 -3.95 16.49
C VAL A 334 -3.54 -4.32 17.94
N THR A 335 -4.80 -4.19 18.37
CA THR A 335 -5.25 -4.53 19.72
C THR A 335 -5.84 -5.95 19.83
N ASN A 336 -6.15 -6.59 18.69
CA ASN A 336 -6.62 -7.97 18.60
C ASN A 336 -6.04 -8.64 17.34
N GLN A 337 -4.79 -9.07 17.43
CA GLN A 337 -3.93 -9.51 16.33
C GLN A 337 -4.36 -10.90 15.81
N GLU A 338 -5.48 -10.96 15.10
CA GLU A 338 -6.05 -12.19 14.53
C GLU A 338 -5.71 -12.40 13.06
N PHE A 339 -5.65 -11.28 12.30
CA PHE A 339 -5.42 -11.29 10.86
C PHE A 339 -4.45 -10.20 10.45
N LEU A 340 -3.74 -10.43 9.37
CA LEU A 340 -2.97 -9.42 8.64
C LEU A 340 -3.23 -9.52 7.14
N VAL A 341 -2.98 -8.43 6.42
CA VAL A 341 -2.90 -8.39 4.97
C VAL A 341 -1.45 -8.21 4.54
N LEU A 342 -1.10 -8.79 3.39
CA LEU A 342 0.26 -8.85 2.87
C LEU A 342 0.26 -8.61 1.36
N ASP A 343 1.21 -7.82 0.86
CA ASP A 343 1.47 -7.56 -0.55
C ASP A 343 2.78 -8.18 -1.04
N ASP A 344 2.90 -8.31 -2.37
CA ASP A 344 4.07 -8.86 -3.06
C ASP A 344 4.42 -7.98 -4.25
N GLU A 345 5.44 -7.14 -4.12
CA GLU A 345 5.77 -6.07 -5.08
C GLU A 345 6.24 -6.57 -6.47
N LEU A 346 6.35 -7.89 -6.68
CA LEU A 346 6.88 -8.43 -7.93
C LEU A 346 5.95 -9.42 -8.62
N ASP A 347 4.89 -9.89 -7.98
CA ASP A 347 4.06 -10.97 -8.52
C ASP A 347 3.27 -10.55 -9.78
N GLU A 348 2.83 -9.28 -9.92
CA GLU A 348 2.23 -8.77 -11.16
C GLU A 348 3.24 -8.69 -12.30
N LEU A 349 4.46 -8.22 -12.02
CA LEU A 349 5.51 -8.08 -13.01
C LEU A 349 6.06 -9.44 -13.47
N SER A 350 6.20 -10.37 -12.54
CA SER A 350 6.65 -11.74 -12.81
C SER A 350 5.54 -12.62 -13.40
N GLY A 351 4.27 -12.19 -13.31
CA GLY A 351 3.11 -12.97 -13.70
C GLY A 351 2.91 -14.20 -12.82
N ALA A 352 3.18 -14.09 -11.52
CA ALA A 352 3.13 -15.19 -10.59
C ALA A 352 1.74 -15.35 -9.92
N GLY A 353 1.40 -16.58 -9.56
CA GLY A 353 0.23 -16.90 -8.76
C GLY A 353 -1.07 -16.25 -9.25
N GLU A 354 -1.79 -15.65 -8.33
CA GLU A 354 -3.05 -14.96 -8.59
C GLU A 354 -2.87 -13.64 -9.34
N ALA A 355 -1.70 -12.99 -9.25
CA ALA A 355 -1.39 -11.73 -9.92
C ALA A 355 -0.97 -11.89 -11.39
N SER A 356 -1.02 -13.12 -11.94
CA SER A 356 -0.58 -13.43 -13.32
C SER A 356 -1.29 -12.65 -14.43
N ASP A 357 -2.42 -12.01 -14.13
CA ASP A 357 -3.16 -11.11 -15.03
C ASP A 357 -2.72 -9.64 -14.89
N GLY A 358 -1.80 -9.33 -13.97
CA GLY A 358 -1.21 -8.02 -13.74
C GLY A 358 -2.10 -7.07 -12.92
N PHE A 359 -3.04 -7.61 -12.14
CA PHE A 359 -3.83 -6.84 -11.17
C PHE A 359 -3.31 -7.11 -9.77
N PRO A 360 -3.04 -6.08 -8.96
CA PRO A 360 -2.58 -6.20 -7.59
C PRO A 360 -3.41 -7.15 -6.75
N VAL A 361 -2.72 -8.04 -6.02
CA VAL A 361 -3.33 -9.05 -5.17
C VAL A 361 -2.84 -8.89 -3.74
N THR A 362 -3.76 -8.62 -2.83
CA THR A 362 -3.44 -8.61 -1.40
C THR A 362 -3.89 -9.91 -0.75
N PHE A 363 -2.96 -10.55 -0.06
CA PHE A 363 -3.17 -11.85 0.60
C PHE A 363 -3.65 -11.66 2.04
N ILE A 364 -4.62 -12.47 2.46
CA ILE A 364 -5.19 -12.46 3.81
C ILE A 364 -4.61 -13.63 4.61
N TRP A 365 -4.05 -13.31 5.77
CA TRP A 365 -3.44 -14.28 6.66
C TRP A 365 -4.17 -14.34 8.01
N ASP A 366 -4.60 -15.54 8.39
CA ASP A 366 -5.05 -15.89 9.75
C ASP A 366 -3.83 -16.20 10.60
N ILE A 367 -3.55 -15.35 11.58
CA ILE A 367 -2.43 -15.46 12.51
C ILE A 367 -2.85 -15.75 13.94
N ARG A 368 -4.07 -16.26 14.15
CA ARG A 368 -4.57 -16.63 15.48
C ARG A 368 -3.77 -17.76 16.16
N ASP A 369 -3.01 -18.50 15.39
CA ASP A 369 -1.96 -19.41 15.85
C ASP A 369 -0.63 -18.96 15.23
N LEU A 370 0.20 -18.25 16.00
CA LEU A 370 1.46 -17.69 15.49
C LEU A 370 2.49 -18.74 15.03
N GLU A 371 2.36 -19.98 15.52
CA GLU A 371 3.21 -21.11 15.08
C GLU A 371 2.74 -21.70 13.75
N ASN A 372 1.47 -21.48 13.36
CA ASN A 372 0.86 -22.05 12.17
C ASN A 372 -0.01 -21.01 11.43
N PRO A 373 0.54 -19.89 10.96
CA PRO A 373 -0.20 -18.91 10.19
C PRO A 373 -0.76 -19.52 8.90
N ARG A 374 -1.94 -19.06 8.46
CA ARG A 374 -2.67 -19.60 7.31
C ARG A 374 -3.03 -18.51 6.33
N GLN A 375 -2.68 -18.69 5.07
CA GLN A 375 -3.24 -17.89 3.99
C GLN A 375 -4.68 -18.35 3.72
N THR A 376 -5.66 -17.53 4.08
CA THR A 376 -7.07 -17.89 4.02
C THR A 376 -7.78 -17.39 2.78
N GLY A 377 -7.26 -16.37 2.14
CA GLY A 377 -7.85 -15.77 0.96
C GLY A 377 -7.04 -14.62 0.40
N SER A 378 -7.66 -13.89 -0.50
CA SER A 378 -7.08 -12.72 -1.17
C SER A 378 -8.17 -11.80 -1.71
N TYR A 379 -7.80 -10.58 -2.07
CA TYR A 379 -8.62 -9.70 -2.90
C TYR A 379 -7.75 -8.98 -3.93
N LYS A 380 -8.38 -8.45 -4.99
CA LYS A 380 -7.68 -7.81 -6.09
C LYS A 380 -8.10 -6.36 -6.28
N SER A 381 -7.16 -5.55 -6.71
CA SER A 381 -7.44 -4.24 -7.29
C SER A 381 -8.21 -4.38 -8.61
N SER A 382 -8.92 -3.32 -8.98
CA SER A 382 -9.70 -3.24 -10.23
C SER A 382 -8.91 -2.68 -11.42
N VAL A 383 -7.63 -2.28 -11.20
CA VAL A 383 -6.76 -1.64 -12.19
C VAL A 383 -5.41 -2.35 -12.21
N ARG A 384 -4.83 -2.55 -13.39
CA ARG A 384 -3.49 -3.12 -13.55
C ARG A 384 -2.44 -2.17 -13.01
N ALA A 385 -1.61 -2.65 -12.11
CA ALA A 385 -0.52 -1.89 -11.49
C ALA A 385 0.40 -2.86 -10.76
N ILE A 386 1.34 -2.32 -9.99
CA ILE A 386 2.07 -3.02 -8.95
C ILE A 386 1.53 -2.50 -7.62
N ASP A 387 1.24 -3.38 -6.65
CA ASP A 387 0.94 -2.94 -5.29
C ASP A 387 2.22 -2.58 -4.51
N HIS A 388 2.04 -1.81 -3.46
CA HIS A 388 3.14 -1.29 -2.67
C HIS A 388 2.65 -1.01 -1.23
N ASN A 389 3.13 0.06 -0.59
CA ASN A 389 2.87 0.34 0.82
C ASN A 389 1.37 0.39 1.18
N GLN A 390 1.01 -0.28 2.27
CA GLN A 390 -0.36 -0.36 2.76
C GLN A 390 -0.44 -0.19 4.28
N TYR A 391 -1.52 0.46 4.74
CA TYR A 391 -1.78 0.68 6.16
C TYR A 391 -3.26 0.49 6.47
N VAL A 392 -3.58 -0.23 7.54
CA VAL A 392 -4.96 -0.47 7.97
C VAL A 392 -5.33 0.46 9.11
N ILE A 393 -6.45 1.16 8.96
CA ILE A 393 -6.98 2.12 9.93
C ILE A 393 -8.49 1.92 10.03
N ASP A 394 -9.00 1.60 11.21
CA ASP A 394 -10.43 1.45 11.47
C ASP A 394 -11.15 0.51 10.47
N GLY A 395 -10.50 -0.58 10.09
CA GLY A 395 -11.03 -1.59 9.17
C GLY A 395 -10.94 -1.23 7.69
N LEU A 396 -10.37 -0.09 7.34
CA LEU A 396 -10.03 0.29 5.97
C LEU A 396 -8.53 0.12 5.73
N VAL A 397 -8.15 -0.47 4.61
CA VAL A 397 -6.76 -0.45 4.15
C VAL A 397 -6.58 0.65 3.10
N TYR A 398 -5.50 1.40 3.24
CA TYR A 398 -5.05 2.43 2.31
C TYR A 398 -3.80 1.90 1.60
N GLN A 399 -3.94 1.56 0.31
CA GLN A 399 -2.87 0.99 -0.51
C GLN A 399 -2.35 2.02 -1.50
N SER A 400 -1.04 2.08 -1.64
CA SER A 400 -0.33 2.88 -2.63
C SER A 400 0.09 1.96 -3.77
N ASN A 401 -0.69 1.92 -4.86
CA ASN A 401 -0.52 0.96 -5.96
C ASN A 401 0.14 1.62 -7.17
N TYR A 402 1.30 2.25 -6.97
CA TYR A 402 2.08 2.95 -8.02
C TYR A 402 1.19 3.73 -8.99
N GLY A 403 1.17 3.37 -10.30
CA GLY A 403 0.37 4.04 -11.33
C GLY A 403 -1.14 4.05 -11.07
N ALA A 404 -1.67 3.02 -10.41
CA ALA A 404 -3.09 3.00 -10.04
C ALA A 404 -3.46 3.96 -8.90
N GLY A 405 -2.50 4.69 -8.34
CA GLY A 405 -2.73 5.70 -7.32
C GLY A 405 -2.95 5.11 -5.93
N MET A 406 -3.71 5.82 -5.09
CA MET A 406 -4.13 5.33 -3.77
C MET A 406 -5.51 4.68 -3.87
N ARG A 407 -5.63 3.47 -3.30
CA ARG A 407 -6.85 2.67 -3.27
C ARG A 407 -7.23 2.31 -1.85
N VAL A 408 -8.52 2.33 -1.55
CA VAL A 408 -9.04 2.07 -0.21
C VAL A 408 -10.05 0.93 -0.27
N PHE A 409 -9.80 -0.12 0.53
CA PHE A 409 -10.69 -1.27 0.63
C PHE A 409 -11.24 -1.41 2.04
N ASP A 410 -12.50 -1.83 2.14
CA ASP A 410 -13.14 -2.21 3.40
C ASP A 410 -12.81 -3.68 3.71
N LEU A 411 -12.09 -3.89 4.82
CA LEU A 411 -11.65 -5.20 5.32
C LEU A 411 -12.53 -5.72 6.47
N THR A 412 -13.58 -5.02 6.85
CA THR A 412 -14.40 -5.35 8.04
C THR A 412 -15.08 -6.71 7.96
N SER A 413 -15.20 -7.29 6.76
CA SER A 413 -15.74 -8.64 6.54
C SER A 413 -14.76 -9.76 6.90
N ILE A 414 -13.44 -9.52 6.88
CA ILE A 414 -12.40 -10.57 7.01
C ILE A 414 -12.55 -11.42 8.28
N PRO A 415 -12.79 -10.86 9.49
CA PRO A 415 -12.92 -11.70 10.68
C PRO A 415 -14.07 -12.72 10.61
N SER A 416 -15.10 -12.44 9.79
CA SER A 416 -16.23 -13.35 9.58
C SER A 416 -16.13 -14.19 8.31
N ASP A 417 -15.44 -13.68 7.30
CA ASP A 417 -15.18 -14.35 6.02
C ASP A 417 -13.75 -14.07 5.53
N PRO A 418 -12.77 -14.83 6.01
CA PRO A 418 -11.36 -14.59 5.68
C PRO A 418 -10.98 -15.03 4.26
N THR A 419 -11.94 -15.37 3.40
CA THR A 419 -11.70 -15.69 1.99
C THR A 419 -11.44 -14.42 1.14
N GLY A 420 -11.79 -13.24 1.67
CA GLY A 420 -11.73 -11.97 0.94
C GLY A 420 -12.94 -11.69 0.05
N ALA A 421 -13.91 -12.62 -0.06
CA ALA A 421 -15.08 -12.43 -0.92
C ALA A 421 -15.97 -11.25 -0.51
N GLY A 422 -15.90 -10.83 0.75
CA GLY A 422 -16.62 -9.68 1.29
C GLY A 422 -15.85 -8.36 1.24
N VAL A 423 -14.58 -8.37 0.84
CA VAL A 423 -13.77 -7.15 0.68
C VAL A 423 -14.24 -6.37 -0.53
N CYS A 424 -14.32 -5.05 -0.42
CA CYS A 424 -14.72 -4.19 -1.51
C CYS A 424 -13.88 -2.92 -1.58
N GLU A 425 -13.61 -2.42 -2.79
CA GLU A 425 -12.98 -1.12 -3.02
C GLU A 425 -14.00 0.00 -2.79
N VAL A 426 -13.76 0.84 -1.78
CA VAL A 426 -14.71 1.88 -1.35
C VAL A 426 -14.37 3.25 -1.91
N ALA A 427 -13.08 3.55 -2.08
CA ALA A 427 -12.62 4.83 -2.61
C ALA A 427 -11.26 4.68 -3.30
N TRP A 428 -10.96 5.57 -4.24
CA TRP A 428 -9.64 5.63 -4.88
C TRP A 428 -9.43 6.95 -5.63
N ILE A 429 -8.18 7.30 -5.80
CA ILE A 429 -7.72 8.37 -6.69
C ILE A 429 -6.50 7.86 -7.47
N ASP A 430 -6.62 7.90 -8.77
CA ASP A 430 -5.55 7.57 -9.70
C ASP A 430 -4.82 8.85 -10.09
N ILE A 431 -3.59 9.01 -9.60
CA ILE A 431 -2.82 10.24 -9.77
C ILE A 431 -1.84 10.16 -10.96
N TYR A 432 -1.92 9.09 -11.77
CA TYR A 432 -1.02 8.84 -12.90
C TYR A 432 -1.80 8.73 -14.24
N PRO A 433 -2.39 9.84 -14.74
CA PRO A 433 -3.28 9.83 -15.91
C PRO A 433 -2.60 9.46 -17.23
N GLU A 434 -1.28 9.25 -17.23
CA GLU A 434 -0.51 8.84 -18.41
C GLU A 434 -0.88 7.46 -18.91
N ASP A 435 -1.35 6.57 -18.05
CA ASP A 435 -1.66 5.17 -18.35
C ASP A 435 -3.16 4.83 -18.38
N ASP A 436 -4.05 5.75 -18.04
CA ASP A 436 -5.51 5.60 -18.05
C ASP A 436 -6.09 4.94 -19.30
N GLY A 437 -5.45 5.14 -20.44
CA GLY A 437 -5.90 4.64 -21.75
C GLY A 437 -5.38 3.26 -22.09
N LEU A 438 -4.61 2.62 -21.22
CA LEU A 438 -4.04 1.30 -21.45
C LEU A 438 -5.03 0.18 -21.09
N GLU A 439 -4.74 -1.02 -21.55
CA GLU A 439 -5.53 -2.21 -21.23
C GLU A 439 -5.48 -2.48 -19.71
N GLY A 440 -6.66 -2.68 -19.10
CA GLY A 440 -6.78 -2.84 -17.66
C GLY A 440 -6.70 -1.53 -16.87
N GLY A 441 -6.65 -0.36 -17.56
CA GLY A 441 -6.73 0.97 -16.95
C GLY A 441 -5.48 1.45 -16.25
N GLY A 442 -4.34 0.76 -16.42
CA GLY A 442 -3.07 1.10 -15.79
C GLY A 442 -1.91 0.29 -16.35
N ILE A 443 -0.71 0.54 -15.82
CA ILE A 443 0.55 -0.08 -16.27
C ILE A 443 1.28 -0.76 -15.11
N ILE A 444 1.95 -1.89 -15.41
CA ILE A 444 2.78 -2.62 -14.45
C ILE A 444 4.19 -2.01 -14.50
N GLU A 445 4.34 -0.81 -13.91
CA GLU A 445 5.61 -0.08 -13.79
C GLU A 445 5.71 0.59 -12.42
N PHE A 446 6.94 0.82 -11.94
CA PHE A 446 7.24 1.46 -10.65
C PHE A 446 7.23 2.99 -10.76
N LEU A 447 6.08 3.58 -11.10
CA LEU A 447 5.85 5.02 -11.26
C LEU A 447 4.55 5.42 -10.55
N GLY A 448 4.44 6.67 -10.13
CA GLY A 448 3.23 7.17 -9.45
C GLY A 448 3.32 7.14 -7.93
N THR A 449 2.35 6.56 -7.24
CA THR A 449 2.21 6.62 -5.79
C THR A 449 3.20 5.70 -5.07
N TRP A 450 4.02 6.28 -4.17
CA TRP A 450 4.92 5.52 -3.30
C TRP A 450 4.28 5.16 -1.96
N SER A 451 3.72 6.15 -1.27
CA SER A 451 3.18 5.96 0.08
C SER A 451 2.02 6.90 0.37
N SER A 452 1.23 6.56 1.39
CA SER A 452 0.15 7.39 1.90
C SER A 452 0.15 7.40 3.42
N TYR A 453 -0.46 8.45 4.01
CA TYR A 453 -0.67 8.56 5.45
C TYR A 453 -2.10 9.03 5.72
N ALA A 454 -2.89 8.21 6.42
CA ALA A 454 -4.31 8.45 6.64
C ALA A 454 -4.72 8.49 8.13
N TYR A 455 -3.75 8.64 9.06
CA TYR A 455 -4.02 8.65 10.51
C TYR A 455 -4.42 10.03 11.06
N PHE A 456 -4.55 11.07 10.23
CA PHE A 456 -4.95 12.40 10.70
C PHE A 456 -6.39 12.44 11.18
N LYS A 457 -6.62 13.06 12.34
CA LYS A 457 -7.96 13.22 12.92
C LYS A 457 -8.85 14.14 12.10
N SER A 458 -8.28 15.04 11.31
CA SER A 458 -9.01 15.87 10.34
C SER A 458 -9.69 15.06 9.25
N GLY A 459 -9.22 13.81 9.02
CA GLY A 459 -9.61 12.95 7.91
C GLY A 459 -8.93 13.29 6.59
N TYR A 460 -7.99 14.23 6.57
CA TYR A 460 -7.12 14.42 5.42
C TYR A 460 -6.15 13.25 5.28
N ILE A 461 -5.92 12.85 4.05
CA ILE A 461 -4.99 11.79 3.68
C ILE A 461 -3.89 12.45 2.87
N PHE A 462 -2.66 12.15 3.22
CA PHE A 462 -1.48 12.58 2.48
C PHE A 462 -1.01 11.46 1.57
N ILE A 463 -0.66 11.79 0.32
CA ILE A 463 -0.10 10.85 -0.67
C ILE A 463 1.20 11.44 -1.18
N ASN A 464 2.28 10.64 -1.17
CA ASN A 464 3.54 10.98 -1.82
C ASN A 464 3.75 10.15 -3.09
N THR A 465 4.24 10.80 -4.14
CA THR A 465 4.51 10.15 -5.43
C THR A 465 6.00 10.20 -5.77
N ILE A 466 6.41 9.37 -6.71
CA ILE A 466 7.81 9.33 -7.15
C ILE A 466 8.16 10.59 -7.93
N GLU A 467 7.43 10.89 -9.03
CA GLU A 467 7.84 11.89 -10.01
C GLU A 467 7.13 13.23 -9.91
N ARG A 468 5.94 13.29 -9.26
CA ARG A 468 5.09 14.50 -9.30
C ARG A 468 5.27 15.40 -8.10
N GLY A 469 5.02 14.85 -6.92
CA GLY A 469 4.95 15.60 -5.67
C GLY A 469 3.97 14.98 -4.69
N ALA A 470 3.38 15.80 -3.85
CA ALA A 470 2.52 15.39 -2.77
C ALA A 470 1.08 15.90 -2.94
N PHE A 471 0.13 15.07 -2.57
CA PHE A 471 -1.30 15.36 -2.60
C PHE A 471 -1.87 15.32 -1.19
N THR A 472 -2.85 16.18 -0.91
CA THR A 472 -3.80 15.99 0.19
C THR A 472 -5.17 15.73 -0.40
N VAL A 473 -5.80 14.66 0.08
CA VAL A 473 -7.13 14.23 -0.35
C VAL A 473 -8.00 13.91 0.85
N ARG A 474 -9.29 13.71 0.65
CA ARG A 474 -10.21 13.31 1.71
C ARG A 474 -11.31 12.42 1.16
N LEU A 475 -11.67 11.37 1.90
CA LEU A 475 -12.80 10.52 1.56
C LEU A 475 -14.11 11.29 1.64
N THR A 476 -14.98 11.09 0.66
CA THR A 476 -16.37 11.56 0.63
C THR A 476 -17.37 10.44 0.93
N GLY A 477 -16.91 9.20 0.94
CA GLY A 477 -17.65 7.99 1.30
C GLY A 477 -16.71 6.82 1.50
N SER A 478 -17.09 5.87 2.34
CA SER A 478 -16.32 4.67 2.64
C SER A 478 -17.19 3.41 2.77
N GLU A 479 -18.41 3.47 2.25
CA GLU A 479 -19.31 2.31 2.28
C GLU A 479 -19.11 1.45 1.04
N CYS A 480 -19.13 0.13 1.22
CA CYS A 480 -19.15 -0.80 0.10
C CYS A 480 -20.28 -0.46 -0.86
N PRO A 481 -20.03 -0.43 -2.17
CA PRO A 481 -21.11 -0.23 -3.11
C PRO A 481 -22.16 -1.31 -2.88
N PRO A 482 -23.46 -0.96 -2.87
CA PRO A 482 -24.50 -1.96 -2.66
C PRO A 482 -24.37 -3.04 -3.71
N THR A 483 -24.38 -4.29 -3.26
CA THR A 483 -24.35 -5.45 -4.18
C THR A 483 -25.41 -5.21 -5.27
N PRO A 484 -25.03 -5.21 -6.55
CA PRO A 484 -25.98 -4.91 -7.61
C PRO A 484 -27.18 -5.83 -7.51
N VAL A 485 -28.37 -5.30 -7.24
CA VAL A 485 -29.60 -6.08 -7.29
C VAL A 485 -29.86 -6.40 -8.77
N CYS A 486 -29.39 -7.56 -9.18
CA CYS A 486 -29.49 -8.02 -10.56
C CYS A 486 -30.93 -8.43 -10.90
N ASN A 487 -31.80 -7.44 -11.02
CA ASN A 487 -33.15 -7.66 -11.50
C ASN A 487 -33.11 -8.12 -12.96
N ALA A 488 -33.69 -9.28 -13.25
CA ALA A 488 -33.79 -9.83 -14.60
C ALA A 488 -34.82 -9.04 -15.44
N ASP A 489 -34.55 -7.74 -15.62
CA ASP A 489 -35.35 -6.87 -16.46
C ASP A 489 -35.01 -7.02 -17.96
N ASN A 490 -35.66 -6.29 -18.81
CA ASN A 490 -35.43 -6.38 -20.26
C ASN A 490 -34.02 -5.88 -20.66
N CYS A 491 -33.43 -4.96 -19.87
CA CYS A 491 -32.08 -4.47 -20.11
C CYS A 491 -31.07 -5.59 -19.84
N LEU A 492 -31.03 -6.16 -18.65
CA LEU A 492 -30.12 -7.24 -18.31
C LEU A 492 -30.34 -8.48 -19.20
N ARG A 493 -31.60 -8.78 -19.57
CA ARG A 493 -31.90 -9.88 -20.53
C ARG A 493 -31.33 -9.63 -21.92
N ALA A 494 -31.30 -8.37 -22.39
CA ALA A 494 -30.69 -8.03 -23.67
C ALA A 494 -29.17 -8.24 -23.67
N PHE A 495 -28.50 -7.94 -22.56
CA PHE A 495 -27.07 -8.18 -22.38
C PHE A 495 -26.73 -9.68 -22.21
N ARG A 496 -27.58 -10.45 -21.52
CA ARG A 496 -27.38 -11.88 -21.26
C ARG A 496 -28.00 -12.81 -22.31
N ALA A 497 -28.52 -12.32 -23.41
CA ALA A 497 -29.35 -13.11 -24.37
C ALA A 497 -28.64 -14.36 -24.90
N THR A 498 -28.60 -15.43 -24.12
CA THR A 498 -27.94 -16.73 -24.46
C THR A 498 -28.51 -17.41 -25.69
N SER A 499 -29.71 -17.01 -26.14
CA SER A 499 -30.29 -17.46 -27.42
C SER A 499 -29.61 -16.85 -28.65
N ILE A 500 -28.75 -15.84 -28.47
CA ILE A 500 -27.97 -15.19 -29.52
C ILE A 500 -26.51 -15.58 -29.30
N PRO A 501 -25.92 -16.41 -30.21
CA PRO A 501 -24.53 -16.81 -30.08
C PRO A 501 -23.58 -15.60 -29.97
N GLY A 502 -22.63 -15.62 -29.02
CA GLY A 502 -21.65 -14.57 -28.82
C GLY A 502 -22.18 -13.31 -28.11
N ARG A 503 -23.47 -13.28 -27.70
CA ARG A 503 -24.06 -12.07 -27.05
C ARG A 503 -23.46 -11.76 -25.70
N LEU A 504 -23.18 -12.76 -24.90
CA LEU A 504 -22.61 -12.56 -23.58
C LEU A 504 -21.19 -11.98 -23.68
N GLU A 505 -20.38 -12.56 -24.52
CA GLU A 505 -19.01 -12.12 -24.80
C GLU A 505 -18.99 -10.68 -25.36
N GLU A 506 -19.84 -10.39 -26.38
CA GLU A 506 -20.01 -9.04 -26.93
C GLU A 506 -20.41 -8.03 -25.83
N SER A 507 -21.28 -8.44 -24.90
CA SER A 507 -21.74 -7.59 -23.80
C SER A 507 -20.67 -7.39 -22.75
N GLN A 508 -19.88 -8.39 -22.43
CA GLN A 508 -18.75 -8.28 -21.49
C GLN A 508 -17.67 -7.35 -22.06
N GLU A 509 -17.32 -7.50 -23.33
CA GLU A 509 -16.37 -6.62 -24.03
C GLU A 509 -16.87 -5.16 -24.08
N PHE A 510 -18.16 -4.96 -24.40
CA PHE A 510 -18.78 -3.64 -24.35
C PHE A 510 -18.73 -3.06 -22.93
N CYS A 511 -19.10 -3.82 -21.91
CA CYS A 511 -19.12 -3.36 -20.52
C CYS A 511 -17.72 -3.00 -20.01
N ALA A 512 -16.70 -3.75 -20.35
CA ALA A 512 -15.31 -3.45 -20.00
C ALA A 512 -14.86 -2.07 -20.53
N THR A 513 -15.31 -1.71 -21.73
CA THR A 513 -15.00 -0.40 -22.33
C THR A 513 -15.94 0.69 -21.82
N TYR A 514 -17.22 0.37 -21.64
CA TYR A 514 -18.26 1.33 -21.28
C TYR A 514 -18.15 1.82 -19.83
N THR A 515 -17.89 0.92 -18.88
CA THR A 515 -17.72 1.28 -17.47
C THR A 515 -16.47 2.11 -17.21
N ASN A 516 -15.49 2.04 -18.10
CA ASN A 516 -14.24 2.79 -18.04
C ASN A 516 -14.27 4.13 -18.81
N SER A 517 -15.42 4.52 -19.38
CA SER A 517 -15.55 5.78 -20.14
C SER A 517 -16.14 6.89 -19.29
N PRO A 518 -15.55 8.10 -19.28
CA PRO A 518 -16.09 9.25 -18.54
C PRO A 518 -17.36 9.83 -19.17
N PHE A 519 -17.66 9.50 -20.43
CA PHE A 519 -18.81 10.03 -21.17
C PHE A 519 -19.83 8.92 -21.43
N HIS A 520 -20.78 8.80 -20.53
CA HIS A 520 -21.94 7.92 -20.72
C HIS A 520 -23.01 8.62 -21.55
N ASP A 521 -22.92 8.55 -22.88
CA ASP A 521 -23.98 8.98 -23.79
C ASP A 521 -24.78 7.76 -24.24
N ALA A 522 -26.09 7.88 -24.26
CA ALA A 522 -26.97 6.83 -24.80
C ALA A 522 -26.66 6.45 -26.27
N SER A 523 -25.99 7.33 -27.02
CA SER A 523 -25.60 7.07 -28.41
C SER A 523 -24.54 5.99 -28.56
N VAL A 524 -23.66 5.77 -27.55
CA VAL A 524 -22.61 4.74 -27.57
C VAL A 524 -23.14 3.36 -27.21
N LEU A 525 -24.36 3.26 -26.67
CA LEU A 525 -24.95 1.97 -26.34
C LEU A 525 -25.16 1.12 -27.60
N PRO A 526 -24.83 -0.19 -27.55
CA PRO A 526 -25.16 -1.11 -28.64
C PRO A 526 -26.67 -1.14 -28.91
N GLU A 527 -27.05 -1.52 -30.12
CA GLU A 527 -28.47 -1.51 -30.54
C GLU A 527 -29.36 -2.36 -29.61
N TYR A 528 -28.85 -3.50 -29.16
CA TYR A 528 -29.59 -4.38 -28.26
C TYR A 528 -29.80 -3.74 -26.89
N ALA A 529 -28.81 -2.98 -26.39
CA ALA A 529 -28.93 -2.24 -25.14
C ALA A 529 -29.91 -1.08 -25.28
N ARG A 530 -29.85 -0.31 -26.36
CA ARG A 530 -30.82 0.78 -26.63
C ARG A 530 -32.26 0.26 -26.72
N ARG A 531 -32.48 -0.93 -27.27
CA ARG A 531 -33.81 -1.54 -27.33
C ARG A 531 -34.26 -2.16 -26.00
N GLY A 532 -33.36 -2.71 -25.22
CA GLY A 532 -33.66 -3.39 -23.97
C GLY A 532 -33.76 -2.47 -22.77
N CYS A 533 -32.96 -1.40 -22.73
CA CYS A 533 -32.85 -0.45 -21.61
C CYS A 533 -33.74 0.77 -21.84
N SER A 534 -35.04 0.67 -21.55
CA SER A 534 -35.99 1.79 -21.66
C SER A 534 -35.90 2.73 -20.43
N GLY A 535 -36.22 4.01 -20.60
CA GLY A 535 -36.13 5.04 -19.55
C GLY A 535 -34.73 5.65 -19.50
N ASP A 536 -34.08 5.70 -18.32
CA ASP A 536 -32.68 6.07 -18.21
C ASP A 536 -31.81 4.92 -18.73
N ALA A 537 -31.56 4.94 -20.04
CA ALA A 537 -30.86 3.86 -20.71
C ALA A 537 -29.40 3.73 -20.27
N VAL A 538 -28.76 4.84 -19.89
CA VAL A 538 -27.36 4.89 -19.42
C VAL A 538 -27.25 4.22 -18.06
N ALA A 539 -28.01 4.66 -17.04
CA ALA A 539 -27.99 4.06 -15.71
C ALA A 539 -28.37 2.57 -15.73
N ARG A 540 -29.34 2.19 -16.59
CA ARG A 540 -29.76 0.79 -16.71
C ARG A 540 -28.74 -0.09 -17.44
N ALA A 541 -28.03 0.45 -18.43
CA ALA A 541 -26.93 -0.27 -19.08
C ALA A 541 -25.77 -0.47 -18.10
N SER A 542 -25.40 0.54 -17.32
CA SER A 542 -24.39 0.43 -16.26
C SER A 542 -24.78 -0.64 -15.23
N SER A 543 -26.04 -0.64 -14.76
CA SER A 543 -26.57 -1.69 -13.88
C SER A 543 -26.54 -3.09 -14.51
N ALA A 544 -26.86 -3.19 -15.81
CA ALA A 544 -26.80 -4.47 -16.52
C ALA A 544 -25.35 -4.97 -16.67
N CYS A 545 -24.40 -4.08 -16.93
CA CYS A 545 -22.97 -4.39 -16.98
C CYS A 545 -22.46 -4.93 -15.64
N ALA A 546 -22.79 -4.27 -14.54
CA ALA A 546 -22.43 -4.73 -13.19
C ALA A 546 -23.03 -6.10 -12.82
N CYS A 547 -24.02 -6.55 -13.57
CA CYS A 547 -24.71 -7.83 -13.35
C CYS A 547 -24.27 -8.93 -14.33
N LEU A 548 -23.32 -8.69 -15.21
CA LEU A 548 -22.79 -9.75 -16.05
C LEU A 548 -21.82 -10.65 -15.25
N PRO A 549 -21.78 -11.96 -15.52
CA PRO A 549 -20.72 -12.78 -14.95
C PRO A 549 -19.36 -12.27 -15.46
N THR A 550 -18.36 -12.30 -14.61
CA THR A 550 -16.97 -12.03 -15.01
C THR A 550 -16.60 -12.96 -16.18
N ALA A 551 -15.88 -12.43 -17.15
CA ALA A 551 -15.36 -13.26 -18.25
C ALA A 551 -14.40 -14.29 -17.60
N THR A 552 -14.79 -15.55 -17.58
CA THR A 552 -13.83 -16.61 -17.25
C THR A 552 -12.83 -16.63 -18.38
N ALA A 553 -11.55 -16.39 -18.08
CA ALA A 553 -10.48 -16.63 -19.03
C ALA A 553 -10.69 -18.04 -19.63
N ALA A 554 -10.72 -18.11 -20.94
CA ALA A 554 -10.83 -19.41 -21.61
C ALA A 554 -9.62 -20.27 -21.22
N PRO A 555 -9.82 -21.59 -20.94
CA PRO A 555 -8.77 -22.47 -20.47
C PRO A 555 -7.62 -22.62 -21.49
#